data_b540ed21debc6d1b36fb0d578bb4fba4
#
_entry.id   b540ed21debc6d1b36fb0d578bb4fba4
#
_cell.length_a   1.000
_cell.length_b   1.000
_cell.length_c   1.000
_cell.angle_alpha   90.00
_cell.angle_beta   90.00
_cell.angle_gamma   90.00
#
_symmetry.space_group_name_H-M   'P 1'
#
loop_
_entity.id
_entity.type
_entity.pdbx_description
1 polymer ?
#
loop_
_entity_poly.entity_id
_entity_poly.type
_entity_poly.pdbx_seq_one_letter_code
_entity_poly.pdbx_strand_id
1 'polypeptide(L)'
;PEMTRESGFHAATSALTRQFTDYRGWWTPTRYDGFGSVAEYHACREQVVVMDLSALRKFEIIGPDAEALMQHCLTRDIKKLAVGQVVYSALCYPHGGMLDDGTLLRLGPDNFRWICGEDYSGIWLREQAEKLGMKVWVKSASDHIHNVAVQGPRSRELLKQMVWSPGTQPALENLGWFRFLVGRLDDHNGCPIMVSRTGYTGELGYEVWCHPSDAPRVWARLWELGAPLGLAPLGLDALDTLRIEAGLVFAGHEFCDQTDPFEAGIGFCVPLKSKADDFIGRDALIERSAHPQRKLVGLQLDGNEMAAHGDGVFVGHAQVGVVTSATRSPLTGQNIALCRMAVLHAAAGTRVEVGKLDGHQKRLPATVCAPIFYDPDKSRVRA
;
A
#
# COMPACT_ATOMS: atom_id res chain seq x y z
N PRO A 1 -9.60 -10.42 24.53
CA PRO A 1 -9.41 -9.42 23.50
C PRO A 1 -8.03 -8.79 23.68
N GLU A 2 -7.25 -8.76 22.60
CA GLU A 2 -5.98 -8.05 22.62
C GLU A 2 -6.26 -6.55 22.73
N MET A 3 -5.48 -5.87 23.55
CA MET A 3 -5.59 -4.41 23.66
C MET A 3 -4.99 -3.76 22.44
N THR A 4 -5.63 -2.70 21.94
CA THR A 4 -5.09 -1.88 20.85
C THR A 4 -3.78 -1.24 21.32
N ARG A 5 -2.76 -1.29 20.46
CA ARG A 5 -1.38 -0.93 20.78
C ARG A 5 -1.06 0.49 20.34
N GLU A 6 -0.12 1.09 21.03
CA GLU A 6 0.44 2.39 20.69
C GLU A 6 1.77 2.21 19.97
N SER A 7 1.98 2.92 18.84
CA SER A 7 3.26 2.91 18.15
C SER A 7 4.31 3.77 18.85
N GLY A 8 5.55 3.67 18.42
CA GLY A 8 6.62 4.58 18.87
C GLY A 8 6.37 6.05 18.52
N PHE A 9 5.47 6.31 17.57
CA PHE A 9 5.07 7.66 17.17
C PHE A 9 3.82 8.16 17.90
N HIS A 10 3.17 7.33 18.70
CA HIS A 10 1.87 7.65 19.29
C HIS A 10 1.93 8.88 20.21
N ALA A 11 2.96 9.02 21.03
CA ALA A 11 3.10 10.20 21.89
C ALA A 11 3.13 11.51 21.08
N ALA A 12 3.78 11.48 19.91
CA ALA A 12 3.86 12.64 19.03
C ALA A 12 2.53 12.87 18.29
N THR A 13 1.91 11.83 17.73
CA THR A 13 0.65 11.97 17.00
C THR A 13 -0.51 12.35 17.90
N SER A 14 -0.56 11.81 19.12
CA SER A 14 -1.61 12.14 20.10
C SER A 14 -1.51 13.56 20.66
N ALA A 15 -0.35 14.21 20.52
CA ALA A 15 -0.21 15.63 20.81
C ALA A 15 -0.88 16.51 19.74
N LEU A 16 -1.12 16.01 18.55
CA LEU A 16 -1.68 16.75 17.41
C LEU A 16 -3.15 16.41 17.11
N THR A 17 -3.65 15.28 17.59
CA THR A 17 -5.04 14.89 17.38
C THR A 17 -5.53 13.95 18.45
N ARG A 18 -6.85 13.90 18.63
CA ARG A 18 -7.54 12.88 19.44
C ARG A 18 -8.39 11.94 18.60
N GLN A 19 -8.35 12.08 17.28
CA GLN A 19 -9.16 11.31 16.35
C GLN A 19 -8.37 10.07 15.88
N PHE A 20 -8.53 8.99 16.62
CA PHE A 20 -7.87 7.71 16.38
C PHE A 20 -8.89 6.62 16.09
N THR A 21 -8.45 5.59 15.38
CA THR A 21 -9.16 4.33 15.23
C THR A 21 -8.21 3.17 15.51
N ASP A 22 -8.79 2.03 15.89
CA ASP A 22 -8.07 0.77 15.89
C ASP A 22 -7.88 0.32 14.45
N TYR A 23 -6.65 0.46 13.95
CA TYR A 23 -6.28 0.00 12.62
C TYR A 23 -5.39 -1.23 12.75
N ARG A 24 -6.00 -2.39 12.55
CA ARG A 24 -5.31 -3.70 12.63
C ARG A 24 -4.53 -3.90 13.94
N GLY A 25 -5.14 -3.48 15.06
CA GLY A 25 -4.59 -3.62 16.38
C GLY A 25 -3.70 -2.48 16.86
N TRP A 26 -3.58 -1.42 16.07
CA TRP A 26 -2.77 -0.24 16.39
C TRP A 26 -3.59 1.05 16.34
N TRP A 27 -3.43 1.90 17.36
CA TRP A 27 -4.03 3.22 17.38
C TRP A 27 -3.43 4.08 16.27
N THR A 28 -4.24 4.43 15.27
CA THR A 28 -3.81 5.20 14.10
C THR A 28 -4.71 6.42 13.93
N PRO A 29 -4.14 7.61 13.70
CA PRO A 29 -4.94 8.81 13.47
C PRO A 29 -5.81 8.69 12.20
N THR A 30 -7.09 9.04 12.33
CA THR A 30 -7.99 9.14 11.17
C THR A 30 -7.85 10.47 10.47
N ARG A 31 -7.71 11.52 11.23
CA ARG A 31 -7.44 12.88 10.76
C ARG A 31 -6.80 13.69 11.90
N TYR A 32 -6.23 14.84 11.56
CA TYR A 32 -5.55 15.68 12.54
C TYR A 32 -6.35 16.95 12.83
N ASP A 33 -6.43 17.30 14.11
CA ASP A 33 -7.11 18.50 14.57
C ASP A 33 -6.41 19.73 13.98
N GLY A 34 -7.18 20.70 13.53
CA GLY A 34 -6.66 21.93 12.91
C GLY A 34 -6.29 21.79 11.43
N PHE A 35 -6.24 20.58 10.88
CA PHE A 35 -5.99 20.31 9.46
C PHE A 35 -7.26 19.80 8.76
N GLY A 36 -7.70 18.60 9.12
CA GLY A 36 -8.78 17.90 8.44
C GLY A 36 -8.30 17.20 7.18
N SER A 37 -9.09 16.22 6.73
CA SER A 37 -8.68 15.33 5.63
C SER A 37 -8.42 16.06 4.31
N VAL A 38 -9.15 17.14 4.01
CA VAL A 38 -8.97 17.89 2.76
C VAL A 38 -7.65 18.66 2.76
N ALA A 39 -7.31 19.34 3.84
CA ALA A 39 -6.03 20.06 3.97
C ALA A 39 -4.85 19.09 3.96
N GLU A 40 -4.96 17.95 4.63
CA GLU A 40 -3.94 16.89 4.62
C GLU A 40 -3.74 16.32 3.21
N TYR A 41 -4.83 16.11 2.49
CA TYR A 41 -4.81 15.67 1.09
C TYR A 41 -4.02 16.66 0.22
N HIS A 42 -4.35 17.95 0.26
CA HIS A 42 -3.67 18.96 -0.55
C HIS A 42 -2.20 19.12 -0.18
N ALA A 43 -1.87 19.01 1.11
CA ALA A 43 -0.47 19.05 1.54
C ALA A 43 0.34 17.91 0.92
N CYS A 44 -0.23 16.71 0.78
CA CYS A 44 0.41 15.58 0.11
C CYS A 44 0.62 15.85 -1.39
N ARG A 45 -0.40 16.38 -2.08
CA ARG A 45 -0.32 16.65 -3.52
C ARG A 45 0.62 17.80 -3.87
N GLU A 46 0.74 18.81 -3.00
CA GLU A 46 1.42 20.06 -3.31
C GLU A 46 2.73 20.27 -2.54
N GLN A 47 2.88 19.66 -1.38
CA GLN A 47 4.01 19.88 -0.47
C GLN A 47 4.61 18.56 0.01
N VAL A 48 4.42 18.25 1.29
CA VAL A 48 4.89 17.01 1.91
C VAL A 48 4.06 16.71 3.15
N VAL A 49 3.84 15.41 3.37
CA VAL A 49 3.13 14.92 4.56
C VAL A 49 3.94 13.81 5.26
N VAL A 50 3.65 13.62 6.54
CA VAL A 50 4.16 12.50 7.33
C VAL A 50 3.00 11.72 7.93
N MET A 51 3.05 10.40 7.84
CA MET A 51 2.00 9.51 8.35
C MET A 51 2.61 8.33 9.11
N ASP A 52 2.09 8.06 10.31
CA ASP A 52 2.42 6.85 11.04
C ASP A 52 1.75 5.64 10.38
N LEU A 53 2.58 4.72 9.88
CA LEU A 53 2.16 3.45 9.25
C LEU A 53 2.70 2.24 10.01
N SER A 54 2.97 2.38 11.30
CA SER A 54 3.55 1.31 12.12
C SER A 54 2.65 0.08 12.24
N ALA A 55 1.36 0.19 11.89
CA ALA A 55 0.44 -0.94 11.83
C ALA A 55 0.79 -1.98 10.74
N LEU A 56 1.58 -1.63 9.75
CA LEU A 56 2.09 -2.60 8.77
C LEU A 56 2.84 -3.73 9.48
N ARG A 57 2.59 -4.96 9.02
CA ARG A 57 3.30 -6.15 9.54
C ARG A 57 4.63 -6.30 8.83
N LYS A 58 5.67 -6.66 9.60
CA LYS A 58 7.04 -6.82 9.13
C LYS A 58 7.52 -8.21 9.53
N PHE A 59 7.98 -8.99 8.56
CA PHE A 59 8.52 -10.32 8.78
C PHE A 59 9.93 -10.41 8.21
N GLU A 60 10.87 -10.88 9.04
CA GLU A 60 12.21 -11.20 8.59
C GLU A 60 12.21 -12.64 8.07
N ILE A 61 12.76 -12.83 6.86
CA ILE A 61 12.91 -14.13 6.22
C ILE A 61 14.40 -14.34 5.97
N ILE A 62 15.02 -15.19 6.78
CA ILE A 62 16.47 -15.31 6.86
C ILE A 62 16.88 -16.80 6.80
N GLY A 63 17.84 -17.11 5.96
CA GLY A 63 18.42 -18.43 5.87
C GLY A 63 18.77 -18.83 4.45
N PRO A 64 19.48 -19.97 4.28
CA PRO A 64 19.91 -20.43 2.97
C PRO A 64 18.75 -20.63 1.98
N ASP A 65 17.56 -20.97 2.47
CA ASP A 65 16.39 -21.22 1.63
C ASP A 65 15.41 -20.04 1.57
N ALA A 66 15.82 -18.86 2.04
CA ALA A 66 14.95 -17.68 2.07
C ALA A 66 14.46 -17.26 0.66
N GLU A 67 15.37 -17.22 -0.32
CA GLU A 67 14.99 -16.93 -1.71
C GLU A 67 14.03 -17.99 -2.25
N ALA A 68 14.34 -19.27 -2.02
CA ALA A 68 13.50 -20.37 -2.49
C ALA A 68 12.09 -20.32 -1.89
N LEU A 69 11.98 -19.99 -0.60
CA LEU A 69 10.68 -19.85 0.06
C LEU A 69 9.87 -18.73 -0.57
N MET A 70 10.47 -17.55 -0.72
CA MET A 70 9.76 -16.40 -1.27
C MET A 70 9.43 -16.58 -2.76
N GLN A 71 10.31 -17.24 -3.52
CA GLN A 71 10.04 -17.61 -4.91
C GLN A 71 8.84 -18.57 -5.02
N HIS A 72 8.72 -19.49 -4.07
CA HIS A 72 7.62 -20.47 -4.01
C HIS A 72 6.28 -19.83 -3.58
N CYS A 73 6.32 -18.87 -2.68
CA CYS A 73 5.11 -18.30 -2.07
C CYS A 73 4.58 -17.04 -2.77
N LEU A 74 5.44 -16.24 -3.37
CA LEU A 74 5.04 -14.99 -4.02
C LEU A 74 4.85 -15.17 -5.52
N THR A 75 4.01 -14.30 -6.10
CA THR A 75 3.74 -14.33 -7.54
C THR A 75 4.88 -13.76 -8.37
N ARG A 76 5.67 -12.84 -7.80
CA ARG A 76 6.82 -12.23 -8.48
C ARG A 76 8.00 -13.19 -8.63
N ASP A 77 8.85 -12.91 -9.57
CA ASP A 77 10.12 -13.62 -9.77
C ASP A 77 11.18 -13.06 -8.83
N ILE A 78 11.33 -13.67 -7.66
CA ILE A 78 12.21 -13.19 -6.59
C ILE A 78 13.70 -13.38 -6.94
N LYS A 79 14.02 -14.29 -7.83
CA LYS A 79 15.39 -14.47 -8.33
C LYS A 79 15.93 -13.25 -9.07
N LYS A 80 15.03 -12.40 -9.59
CA LYS A 80 15.39 -11.14 -10.27
C LYS A 80 15.53 -9.96 -9.32
N LEU A 81 15.20 -10.13 -8.04
CA LEU A 81 15.30 -9.06 -7.05
C LEU A 81 16.74 -8.96 -6.55
N ALA A 82 17.38 -7.82 -6.77
CA ALA A 82 18.73 -7.55 -6.30
C ALA A 82 18.72 -7.03 -4.85
N VAL A 83 19.84 -7.18 -4.15
CA VAL A 83 20.06 -6.54 -2.84
C VAL A 83 19.89 -5.04 -2.98
N GLY A 84 19.12 -4.42 -2.09
CA GLY A 84 18.78 -2.99 -2.14
C GLY A 84 17.49 -2.69 -2.92
N GLN A 85 16.86 -3.68 -3.52
CA GLN A 85 15.60 -3.54 -4.24
C GLN A 85 14.38 -3.91 -3.40
N VAL A 86 13.27 -3.32 -3.78
CA VAL A 86 11.93 -3.62 -3.27
C VAL A 86 11.07 -4.08 -4.44
N VAL A 87 10.20 -5.07 -4.21
CA VAL A 87 9.21 -5.48 -5.20
C VAL A 87 7.84 -5.63 -4.54
N TYR A 88 6.80 -5.13 -5.22
CA TYR A 88 5.40 -5.37 -4.83
C TYR A 88 4.95 -6.73 -5.37
N SER A 89 4.31 -7.54 -4.54
CA SER A 89 3.86 -8.87 -4.91
C SER A 89 2.54 -9.24 -4.25
N ALA A 90 1.80 -10.12 -4.90
CA ALA A 90 0.69 -10.82 -4.31
C ALA A 90 1.17 -12.12 -3.66
N LEU A 91 0.44 -12.54 -2.63
CA LEU A 91 0.58 -13.83 -1.95
C LEU A 91 -0.77 -14.54 -2.08
N CYS A 92 -0.79 -15.68 -2.77
CA CYS A 92 -2.02 -16.37 -3.13
C CYS A 92 -2.15 -17.74 -2.48
N TYR A 93 -3.39 -18.17 -2.28
CA TYR A 93 -3.74 -19.54 -1.98
C TYR A 93 -3.57 -20.43 -3.23
N PRO A 94 -3.55 -21.76 -3.08
CA PRO A 94 -3.49 -22.67 -4.24
C PRO A 94 -4.60 -22.46 -5.26
N HIS A 95 -5.78 -22.02 -4.83
CA HIS A 95 -6.92 -21.74 -5.73
C HIS A 95 -6.81 -20.40 -6.47
N GLY A 96 -5.74 -19.63 -6.25
CA GLY A 96 -5.48 -18.34 -6.91
C GLY A 96 -6.08 -17.13 -6.23
N GLY A 97 -6.90 -17.29 -5.20
CA GLY A 97 -7.39 -16.19 -4.38
C GLY A 97 -6.26 -15.58 -3.55
N MET A 98 -6.36 -14.28 -3.27
CA MET A 98 -5.31 -13.56 -2.56
C MET A 98 -5.42 -13.75 -1.05
N LEU A 99 -4.31 -14.14 -0.43
CA LEU A 99 -4.16 -14.13 1.02
C LEU A 99 -3.77 -12.71 1.49
N ASP A 100 -2.85 -12.08 0.79
CA ASP A 100 -2.33 -10.77 1.12
C ASP A 100 -1.61 -10.16 -0.09
N ASP A 101 -1.24 -8.91 0.01
CA ASP A 101 -0.27 -8.24 -0.85
C ASP A 101 0.79 -7.56 0.02
N GLY A 102 1.90 -7.21 -0.56
CA GLY A 102 2.95 -6.56 0.20
C GLY A 102 4.16 -6.19 -0.65
N THR A 103 5.16 -5.69 0.05
CA THR A 103 6.46 -5.37 -0.54
C THR A 103 7.53 -6.26 0.06
N LEU A 104 8.39 -6.79 -0.78
CA LEU A 104 9.55 -7.59 -0.37
C LEU A 104 10.82 -6.80 -0.60
N LEU A 105 11.58 -6.61 0.48
CA LEU A 105 12.88 -5.95 0.45
C LEU A 105 13.98 -7.02 0.52
N ARG A 106 14.97 -6.94 -0.35
CA ARG A 106 16.13 -7.81 -0.27
C ARG A 106 17.28 -7.10 0.41
N LEU A 107 17.56 -7.48 1.66
CA LEU A 107 18.62 -6.88 2.47
C LEU A 107 19.98 -7.55 2.24
N GLY A 108 19.99 -8.80 1.84
CA GLY A 108 21.17 -9.57 1.54
C GLY A 108 20.82 -10.79 0.69
N PRO A 109 21.79 -11.61 0.27
CA PRO A 109 21.53 -12.81 -0.53
C PRO A 109 20.50 -13.74 0.11
N ASP A 110 20.57 -13.94 1.42
CA ASP A 110 19.73 -14.86 2.19
C ASP A 110 18.87 -14.14 3.24
N ASN A 111 18.62 -12.84 3.05
CA ASN A 111 17.92 -12.00 4.02
C ASN A 111 16.91 -11.09 3.33
N PHE A 112 15.63 -11.31 3.64
CA PHE A 112 14.53 -10.56 3.08
C PHE A 112 13.64 -10.01 4.20
N ARG A 113 12.92 -8.93 3.89
CA ARG A 113 11.87 -8.40 4.75
C ARG A 113 10.57 -8.32 3.97
N TRP A 114 9.54 -8.98 4.48
CA TRP A 114 8.19 -8.94 3.92
C TRP A 114 7.35 -7.95 4.72
N ILE A 115 6.86 -6.93 4.05
CA ILE A 115 5.98 -5.91 4.62
C ILE A 115 4.58 -6.14 4.06
N CYS A 116 3.62 -6.41 4.94
CA CYS A 116 2.28 -6.83 4.54
C CYS A 116 1.20 -6.31 5.48
N GLY A 117 -0.05 -6.69 5.21
CA GLY A 117 -1.19 -6.21 5.98
C GLY A 117 -1.59 -7.07 7.17
N GLU A 118 -1.30 -8.38 7.12
CA GLU A 118 -1.84 -9.35 8.07
C GLU A 118 -0.77 -10.24 8.69
N ASP A 119 -0.91 -10.53 9.98
CA ASP A 119 -0.04 -11.48 10.69
C ASP A 119 -0.12 -12.90 10.09
N TYR A 120 -1.26 -13.29 9.57
CA TYR A 120 -1.45 -14.58 8.93
C TYR A 120 -0.51 -14.81 7.75
N SER A 121 -0.11 -13.76 7.05
CA SER A 121 0.90 -13.81 5.99
C SER A 121 2.21 -14.46 6.47
N GLY A 122 2.68 -14.04 7.64
CA GLY A 122 3.88 -14.63 8.25
C GLY A 122 3.69 -16.07 8.73
N ILE A 123 2.52 -16.39 9.29
CA ILE A 123 2.17 -17.75 9.70
C ILE A 123 2.15 -18.66 8.49
N TRP A 124 1.53 -18.24 7.40
CA TRP A 124 1.50 -18.96 6.13
C TRP A 124 2.90 -19.26 5.59
N LEU A 125 3.77 -18.25 5.55
CA LEU A 125 5.16 -18.42 5.09
C LEU A 125 5.91 -19.45 5.94
N ARG A 126 5.75 -19.40 7.25
CA ARG A 126 6.37 -20.35 8.18
C ARG A 126 5.86 -21.79 7.95
N GLU A 127 4.55 -21.94 7.78
CA GLU A 127 3.94 -23.24 7.49
C GLU A 127 4.44 -23.84 6.18
N GLN A 128 4.60 -23.03 5.13
CA GLN A 128 5.15 -23.48 3.87
C GLN A 128 6.62 -23.90 3.99
N ALA A 129 7.41 -23.13 4.74
CA ALA A 129 8.81 -23.49 5.01
C ALA A 129 8.94 -24.82 5.75
N GLU A 130 8.12 -25.05 6.76
CA GLU A 130 8.09 -26.29 7.54
C GLU A 130 7.66 -27.48 6.67
N LYS A 131 6.60 -27.29 5.88
CA LYS A 131 6.06 -28.32 4.98
C LYS A 131 7.09 -28.81 3.95
N LEU A 132 7.95 -27.90 3.49
CA LEU A 132 8.97 -28.18 2.49
C LEU A 132 10.36 -28.52 3.09
N GLY A 133 10.48 -28.53 4.41
CA GLY A 133 11.74 -28.80 5.09
C GLY A 133 12.83 -27.78 4.80
N MET A 134 12.44 -26.53 4.55
CA MET A 134 13.38 -25.46 4.19
C MET A 134 14.13 -24.92 5.41
N LYS A 135 15.41 -24.61 5.21
CA LYS A 135 16.27 -23.95 6.21
C LYS A 135 16.10 -22.44 6.12
N VAL A 136 15.06 -21.94 6.77
CA VAL A 136 14.72 -20.53 6.78
C VAL A 136 13.97 -20.17 8.07
N TRP A 137 14.24 -19.00 8.62
CA TRP A 137 13.51 -18.44 9.73
C TRP A 137 12.56 -17.37 9.21
N VAL A 138 11.31 -17.49 9.62
CA VAL A 138 10.27 -16.48 9.39
C VAL A 138 9.93 -15.92 10.76
N LYS A 139 10.32 -14.68 11.02
CA LYS A 139 10.16 -14.06 12.33
C LYS A 139 9.47 -12.71 12.19
N SER A 140 8.44 -12.48 13.03
CA SER A 140 7.80 -11.17 13.12
C SER A 140 8.78 -10.14 13.71
N ALA A 141 8.93 -9.02 13.04
CA ALA A 141 9.69 -7.86 13.48
C ALA A 141 8.79 -6.62 13.68
N SER A 142 7.47 -6.79 13.65
CA SER A 142 6.51 -5.69 13.72
C SER A 142 6.66 -4.83 14.98
N ASP A 143 7.06 -5.44 16.11
CA ASP A 143 7.25 -4.73 17.37
C ASP A 143 8.58 -3.96 17.44
N HIS A 144 9.52 -4.25 16.57
CA HIS A 144 10.87 -3.68 16.58
C HIS A 144 11.14 -2.74 15.41
N ILE A 145 10.25 -2.71 14.42
CA ILE A 145 10.36 -1.86 13.25
C ILE A 145 9.05 -1.10 13.10
N HIS A 146 9.11 0.19 13.40
CA HIS A 146 8.01 1.11 13.18
C HIS A 146 8.37 2.04 12.02
N ASN A 147 7.37 2.65 11.39
CA ASN A 147 7.64 3.44 10.20
C ASN A 147 6.66 4.59 10.02
N VAL A 148 7.16 5.62 9.34
CA VAL A 148 6.36 6.71 8.82
C VAL A 148 6.50 6.78 7.31
N ALA A 149 5.41 7.14 6.62
CA ALA A 149 5.45 7.55 5.23
C ALA A 149 5.73 9.04 5.15
N VAL A 150 6.65 9.44 4.28
CA VAL A 150 6.97 10.84 3.98
C VAL A 150 6.71 11.03 2.50
N GLN A 151 5.58 11.66 2.16
CA GLN A 151 5.02 11.65 0.82
C GLN A 151 4.73 13.06 0.32
N GLY A 152 4.97 13.30 -0.95
CA GLY A 152 4.69 14.57 -1.60
C GLY A 152 5.87 15.05 -2.44
N PRO A 153 5.65 16.07 -3.30
CA PRO A 153 6.70 16.55 -4.21
C PRO A 153 7.94 17.10 -3.50
N ARG A 154 7.80 17.56 -2.25
CA ARG A 154 8.92 18.08 -1.45
C ARG A 154 9.54 17.04 -0.50
N SER A 155 9.15 15.79 -0.59
CA SER A 155 9.66 14.74 0.30
C SER A 155 11.17 14.50 0.15
N ARG A 156 11.69 14.53 -1.08
CA ARG A 156 13.15 14.40 -1.32
C ARG A 156 13.92 15.58 -0.73
N GLU A 157 13.42 16.78 -0.91
CA GLU A 157 14.01 18.00 -0.37
C GLU A 157 14.12 17.94 1.15
N LEU A 158 13.08 17.40 1.82
CA LEU A 158 13.10 17.21 3.26
C LEU A 158 14.12 16.15 3.67
N LEU A 159 14.00 14.96 3.12
CA LEU A 159 14.77 13.80 3.59
C LEU A 159 16.24 13.85 3.25
N LYS A 160 16.65 14.52 2.17
CA LYS A 160 18.08 14.69 1.86
C LYS A 160 18.83 15.47 2.93
N GLN A 161 18.15 16.30 3.71
CA GLN A 161 18.71 17.05 4.83
C GLN A 161 18.86 16.19 6.10
N MET A 162 18.12 15.08 6.19
CA MET A 162 17.98 14.28 7.40
C MET A 162 18.73 12.95 7.33
N VAL A 163 18.89 12.40 6.14
CA VAL A 163 19.38 11.03 5.97
C VAL A 163 20.85 11.03 5.62
N TRP A 164 21.66 10.42 6.50
CA TRP A 164 23.04 10.10 6.23
C TRP A 164 23.17 8.65 5.79
N SER A 165 23.95 8.40 4.76
CA SER A 165 24.26 7.04 4.32
C SER A 165 25.76 6.85 4.15
N PRO A 166 26.31 5.65 4.49
CA PRO A 166 27.71 5.33 4.26
C PRO A 166 28.01 5.23 2.76
N GLY A 167 29.30 5.28 2.40
CA GLY A 167 29.72 5.21 1.00
C GLY A 167 29.35 3.92 0.27
N THR A 168 28.99 2.87 1.01
CA THR A 168 28.49 1.59 0.46
C THR A 168 27.02 1.61 0.10
N GLN A 169 26.30 2.67 0.46
CA GLN A 169 24.87 2.86 0.22
C GLN A 169 24.65 4.08 -0.69
N PRO A 170 23.56 4.14 -1.44
CA PRO A 170 23.25 5.34 -2.21
C PRO A 170 22.97 6.53 -1.29
N ALA A 171 23.26 7.73 -1.77
CA ALA A 171 22.75 8.94 -1.14
C ALA A 171 21.25 9.05 -1.37
N LEU A 172 20.51 9.71 -0.48
CA LEU A 172 19.06 9.79 -0.59
C LEU A 172 18.60 10.38 -1.93
N GLU A 173 19.26 11.45 -2.37
CA GLU A 173 18.90 12.11 -3.65
C GLU A 173 19.11 11.22 -4.88
N ASN A 174 19.89 10.15 -4.76
CA ASN A 174 20.14 9.18 -5.83
C ASN A 174 19.33 7.89 -5.66
N LEU A 175 18.51 7.79 -4.63
CA LEU A 175 17.70 6.62 -4.37
C LEU A 175 16.60 6.47 -5.42
N GLY A 176 16.65 5.38 -6.18
CA GLY A 176 15.68 5.08 -7.22
C GLY A 176 14.33 4.59 -6.67
N TRP A 177 13.30 4.68 -7.51
CA TRP A 177 11.97 4.16 -7.18
C TRP A 177 12.04 2.65 -6.93
N PHE A 178 11.36 2.17 -5.88
CA PHE A 178 11.41 0.79 -5.40
C PHE A 178 12.84 0.32 -5.09
N ARG A 179 13.61 1.21 -4.46
CA ARG A 179 14.91 0.95 -3.86
C ARG A 179 14.89 1.39 -2.41
N PHE A 180 15.84 0.88 -1.63
CA PHE A 180 16.01 1.32 -0.25
C PHE A 180 17.50 1.50 0.08
N LEU A 181 17.75 2.29 1.10
CA LEU A 181 19.06 2.45 1.69
C LEU A 181 19.02 2.17 3.19
N VAL A 182 20.15 1.77 3.73
CA VAL A 182 20.38 1.65 5.17
C VAL A 182 21.32 2.77 5.56
N GLY A 183 20.90 3.58 6.51
CA GLY A 183 21.63 4.77 6.92
C GLY A 183 21.40 5.13 8.37
N ARG A 184 21.64 6.39 8.68
CA ARG A 184 21.47 6.95 10.02
C ARG A 184 20.83 8.33 9.96
N LEU A 185 20.25 8.74 11.06
CA LEU A 185 19.68 10.08 11.21
C LEU A 185 20.83 11.11 11.31
N ASP A 186 20.77 12.14 10.48
CA ASP A 186 21.66 13.29 10.40
C ASP A 186 23.12 12.97 10.03
N ASP A 187 23.83 12.13 10.78
CA ASP A 187 25.24 11.84 10.60
C ASP A 187 25.59 10.39 11.03
N HIS A 188 26.87 10.06 10.94
CA HIS A 188 27.36 8.71 11.27
C HIS A 188 27.16 8.28 12.74
N ASN A 189 26.83 9.22 13.62
CA ASN A 189 26.52 8.94 15.02
C ASN A 189 24.99 8.89 15.30
N GLY A 190 24.18 9.16 14.29
CA GLY A 190 22.73 9.15 14.42
C GLY A 190 22.16 7.76 14.63
N CYS A 191 20.90 7.68 15.06
CA CYS A 191 20.22 6.39 15.19
C CYS A 191 20.05 5.69 13.83
N PRO A 192 20.09 4.36 13.80
CA PRO A 192 19.89 3.61 12.57
C PRO A 192 18.49 3.84 11.99
N ILE A 193 18.45 4.08 10.71
CA ILE A 193 17.20 4.16 9.94
C ILE A 193 17.37 3.41 8.62
N MET A 194 16.28 2.96 8.06
CA MET A 194 16.20 2.51 6.69
C MET A 194 15.21 3.41 5.95
N VAL A 195 15.51 3.75 4.72
CA VAL A 195 14.63 4.59 3.89
C VAL A 195 14.36 3.87 2.59
N SER A 196 13.09 3.61 2.30
CA SER A 196 12.67 3.05 1.02
C SER A 196 11.92 4.09 0.19
N ARG A 197 12.17 4.11 -1.12
CA ARG A 197 11.43 4.95 -2.05
C ARG A 197 10.18 4.23 -2.50
N THR A 198 9.23 4.16 -1.60
CA THR A 198 7.94 3.48 -1.72
C THR A 198 6.85 4.35 -1.09
N GLY A 199 5.59 4.09 -1.41
CA GLY A 199 4.46 4.82 -0.84
C GLY A 199 3.12 4.31 -1.33
N TYR A 200 2.06 4.92 -0.78
CA TYR A 200 0.67 4.50 -1.00
C TYR A 200 -0.22 5.70 -1.37
N THR A 201 0.38 6.72 -1.99
CA THR A 201 -0.31 8.01 -2.23
C THR A 201 -0.37 8.41 -3.70
N GLY A 202 0.43 7.79 -4.55
CA GLY A 202 0.58 8.22 -5.94
C GLY A 202 1.53 9.40 -6.13
N GLU A 203 2.20 9.84 -5.07
CA GLU A 203 3.20 10.91 -5.12
C GLU A 203 4.61 10.38 -4.99
N LEU A 204 5.60 11.19 -5.38
CA LEU A 204 6.97 10.99 -4.95
C LEU A 204 6.98 10.84 -3.45
N GLY A 205 7.60 9.78 -2.96
CA GLY A 205 7.57 9.54 -1.53
C GLY A 205 8.53 8.47 -1.07
N TYR A 206 8.68 8.45 0.23
CA TYR A 206 9.58 7.56 0.94
C TYR A 206 8.88 7.01 2.18
N GLU A 207 9.41 5.91 2.68
CA GLU A 207 9.05 5.39 3.99
C GLU A 207 10.32 5.30 4.83
N VAL A 208 10.24 5.80 6.06
CA VAL A 208 11.36 5.82 7.01
C VAL A 208 11.07 4.81 8.10
N TRP A 209 11.98 3.85 8.27
CA TRP A 209 11.86 2.70 9.16
C TRP A 209 12.87 2.82 10.29
N CYS A 210 12.42 2.66 11.52
CA CYS A 210 13.28 2.78 12.70
C CYS A 210 12.80 1.89 13.84
N HIS A 211 13.66 1.71 14.85
CA HIS A 211 13.24 1.10 16.10
C HIS A 211 12.25 2.05 16.81
N PRO A 212 11.22 1.52 17.48
CA PRO A 212 10.23 2.37 18.17
C PRO A 212 10.85 3.30 19.22
N SER A 213 11.96 2.93 19.87
CA SER A 213 12.66 3.80 20.79
C SER A 213 13.27 5.05 20.13
N ASP A 214 13.54 5.00 18.82
CA ASP A 214 14.07 6.12 18.05
C ASP A 214 12.98 6.95 17.36
N ALA A 215 11.74 6.48 17.40
CA ALA A 215 10.61 7.12 16.73
C ALA A 215 10.38 8.57 17.15
N PRO A 216 10.44 8.95 18.43
CA PRO A 216 10.28 10.35 18.84
C PRO A 216 11.32 11.26 18.21
N ARG A 217 12.57 10.82 18.11
CA ARG A 217 13.67 11.58 17.53
C ARG A 217 13.50 11.74 16.02
N VAL A 218 13.13 10.69 15.33
CA VAL A 218 12.85 10.71 13.89
C VAL A 218 11.70 11.67 13.58
N TRP A 219 10.61 11.58 14.35
CA TRP A 219 9.46 12.48 14.19
C TRP A 219 9.83 13.93 14.42
N ALA A 220 10.51 14.23 15.51
CA ALA A 220 10.92 15.59 15.84
C ALA A 220 11.80 16.20 14.75
N ARG A 221 12.74 15.42 14.21
CA ARG A 221 13.64 15.91 13.15
C ARG A 221 12.90 16.13 11.83
N LEU A 222 11.95 15.26 11.50
CA LEU A 222 11.09 15.45 10.32
C LEU A 222 10.33 16.79 10.40
N TRP A 223 9.76 17.10 11.54
CA TRP A 223 9.03 18.35 11.74
C TRP A 223 9.94 19.58 11.73
N GLU A 224 11.10 19.49 12.35
CA GLU A 224 12.07 20.59 12.35
C GLU A 224 12.50 20.96 10.93
N LEU A 225 12.83 19.97 10.11
CA LEU A 225 13.25 20.17 8.71
C LEU A 225 12.08 20.38 7.76
N GLY A 226 10.94 19.82 8.05
CA GLY A 226 9.77 19.81 7.17
C GLY A 226 8.87 21.04 7.34
N ALA A 227 8.84 21.66 8.52
CA ALA A 227 7.98 22.81 8.75
C ALA A 227 8.21 23.96 7.73
N PRO A 228 9.45 24.34 7.40
CA PRO A 228 9.70 25.33 6.35
C PRO A 228 9.25 24.89 4.95
N LEU A 229 9.03 23.58 4.74
CA LEU A 229 8.63 23.00 3.46
C LEU A 229 7.12 22.76 3.36
N GLY A 230 6.36 23.16 4.38
CA GLY A 230 4.92 22.98 4.42
C GLY A 230 4.48 21.57 4.88
N LEU A 231 5.31 20.88 5.66
CA LEU A 231 4.98 19.57 6.20
C LEU A 231 3.67 19.62 6.98
N ALA A 232 2.79 18.68 6.68
CA ALA A 232 1.54 18.45 7.41
C ALA A 232 1.45 16.97 7.83
N PRO A 233 0.71 16.65 8.89
CA PRO A 233 0.42 15.27 9.25
C PRO A 233 -0.66 14.70 8.34
N LEU A 234 -0.62 13.39 8.11
CA LEU A 234 -1.60 12.69 7.28
C LEU A 234 -2.29 11.59 8.10
N GLY A 235 -3.62 11.58 8.06
CA GLY A 235 -4.43 10.54 8.66
C GLY A 235 -4.99 9.55 7.63
N LEU A 236 -5.69 8.51 8.14
CA LEU A 236 -6.25 7.44 7.32
C LEU A 236 -7.30 7.93 6.32
N ASP A 237 -8.12 8.93 6.71
CA ASP A 237 -9.18 9.43 5.83
C ASP A 237 -8.62 10.04 4.55
N ALA A 238 -7.61 10.90 4.67
CA ALA A 238 -6.95 11.50 3.53
C ALA A 238 -6.15 10.47 2.72
N LEU A 239 -5.49 9.53 3.39
CA LEU A 239 -4.78 8.44 2.71
C LEU A 239 -5.72 7.62 1.82
N ASP A 240 -6.93 7.33 2.31
CA ASP A 240 -7.90 6.56 1.52
C ASP A 240 -8.28 7.30 0.22
N THR A 241 -8.49 8.60 0.28
CA THR A 241 -8.72 9.41 -0.92
C THR A 241 -7.52 9.40 -1.88
N LEU A 242 -6.32 9.60 -1.36
CA LEU A 242 -5.08 9.60 -2.14
C LEU A 242 -4.86 8.27 -2.87
N ARG A 243 -4.99 7.16 -2.15
CA ARG A 243 -4.75 5.82 -2.72
C ARG A 243 -5.82 5.45 -3.76
N ILE A 244 -7.09 5.81 -3.54
CA ILE A 244 -8.18 5.56 -4.49
C ILE A 244 -7.93 6.32 -5.79
N GLU A 245 -7.57 7.59 -5.72
CA GLU A 245 -7.24 8.38 -6.90
C GLU A 245 -6.09 7.78 -7.70
N ALA A 246 -5.10 7.23 -7.00
CA ALA A 246 -3.93 6.60 -7.62
C ALA A 246 -4.20 5.16 -8.11
N GLY A 247 -5.38 4.61 -7.85
CA GLY A 247 -5.74 3.25 -8.23
C GLY A 247 -5.04 2.16 -7.41
N LEU A 248 -4.62 2.48 -6.21
CA LEU A 248 -3.93 1.55 -5.31
C LEU A 248 -4.94 0.76 -4.48
N VAL A 249 -4.77 -0.56 -4.46
CA VAL A 249 -5.74 -1.48 -3.85
C VAL A 249 -5.57 -1.60 -2.34
N PHE A 250 -6.66 -1.96 -1.67
CA PHE A 250 -6.70 -2.17 -0.23
C PHE A 250 -7.37 -3.50 0.10
N ALA A 251 -6.69 -4.31 0.90
CA ALA A 251 -7.19 -5.62 1.32
C ALA A 251 -8.53 -5.48 2.06
N GLY A 252 -9.50 -6.33 1.71
CA GLY A 252 -10.87 -6.27 2.22
C GLY A 252 -11.78 -5.33 1.42
N HIS A 253 -11.23 -4.50 0.55
CA HIS A 253 -11.95 -3.63 -0.37
C HIS A 253 -11.84 -4.16 -1.80
N GLU A 254 -10.70 -3.96 -2.46
CA GLU A 254 -10.51 -4.42 -3.84
C GLU A 254 -10.26 -5.92 -3.95
N PHE A 255 -9.82 -6.55 -2.89
CA PHE A 255 -9.62 -8.00 -2.88
C PHE A 255 -9.92 -8.65 -1.53
N CYS A 256 -10.26 -9.92 -1.60
CA CYS A 256 -10.36 -10.84 -0.48
C CYS A 256 -9.80 -12.21 -0.92
N ASP A 257 -9.98 -13.24 -0.10
CA ASP A 257 -9.49 -14.59 -0.39
C ASP A 257 -10.15 -15.27 -1.60
N GLN A 258 -11.25 -14.71 -2.11
CA GLN A 258 -11.95 -15.20 -3.31
C GLN A 258 -11.54 -14.43 -4.57
N THR A 259 -10.77 -13.36 -4.44
CA THR A 259 -10.37 -12.50 -5.55
C THR A 259 -8.95 -12.84 -5.98
N ASP A 260 -8.73 -13.04 -7.29
CA ASP A 260 -7.38 -13.19 -7.81
C ASP A 260 -6.73 -11.83 -8.13
N PRO A 261 -5.40 -11.78 -8.35
CA PRO A 261 -4.70 -10.53 -8.65
C PRO A 261 -5.16 -9.84 -9.95
N PHE A 262 -5.65 -10.60 -10.93
CA PHE A 262 -6.15 -10.02 -12.18
C PHE A 262 -7.45 -9.27 -11.95
N GLU A 263 -8.38 -9.87 -11.20
CA GLU A 263 -9.62 -9.22 -10.78
C GLU A 263 -9.36 -7.97 -9.93
N ALA A 264 -8.32 -7.99 -9.12
CA ALA A 264 -7.93 -6.87 -8.27
C ALA A 264 -7.19 -5.74 -9.02
N GLY A 265 -6.93 -5.92 -10.31
CA GLY A 265 -6.22 -4.92 -11.13
C GLY A 265 -4.71 -4.88 -10.93
N ILE A 266 -4.14 -5.88 -10.30
CA ILE A 266 -2.70 -6.00 -10.02
C ILE A 266 -2.03 -7.16 -10.78
N GLY A 267 -2.58 -7.52 -11.93
CA GLY A 267 -2.02 -8.59 -12.76
C GLY A 267 -0.57 -8.37 -13.19
N PHE A 268 -0.09 -7.13 -13.17
CA PHE A 268 1.31 -6.81 -13.46
C PHE A 268 2.30 -7.49 -12.50
N CYS A 269 1.87 -7.83 -11.29
CA CYS A 269 2.73 -8.53 -10.32
C CYS A 269 2.67 -10.07 -10.44
N VAL A 270 2.01 -10.59 -11.47
CA VAL A 270 1.91 -12.01 -11.76
C VAL A 270 2.51 -12.31 -13.14
N PRO A 271 3.85 -12.41 -13.23
CA PRO A 271 4.55 -12.58 -14.52
C PRO A 271 4.54 -14.03 -15.00
N LEU A 272 3.37 -14.57 -15.35
CA LEU A 272 3.18 -15.98 -15.73
C LEU A 272 4.06 -16.42 -16.92
N LYS A 273 4.37 -15.50 -17.85
CA LYS A 273 5.15 -15.82 -19.05
C LYS A 273 6.66 -15.79 -18.80
N SER A 274 7.13 -14.95 -17.87
CA SER A 274 8.56 -14.70 -17.66
C SER A 274 9.13 -15.40 -16.43
N LYS A 275 8.30 -15.74 -15.45
CA LYS A 275 8.73 -16.51 -14.29
C LYS A 275 8.70 -18.00 -14.61
N ALA A 276 9.90 -18.61 -14.69
CA ALA A 276 10.02 -20.01 -15.05
C ALA A 276 9.65 -20.95 -13.90
N ASP A 277 9.93 -20.55 -12.65
CA ASP A 277 9.70 -21.39 -11.48
C ASP A 277 8.22 -21.45 -11.10
N ASP A 278 7.80 -22.63 -10.64
CA ASP A 278 6.48 -22.82 -10.07
C ASP A 278 6.31 -22.07 -8.75
N PHE A 279 5.08 -21.72 -8.41
CA PHE A 279 4.74 -21.05 -7.16
C PHE A 279 3.30 -21.38 -6.77
N ILE A 280 2.96 -21.19 -5.51
CA ILE A 280 1.63 -21.48 -4.98
C ILE A 280 0.58 -20.66 -5.74
N GLY A 281 -0.40 -21.33 -6.31
CA GLY A 281 -1.50 -20.72 -7.06
C GLY A 281 -1.25 -20.56 -8.56
N ARG A 282 -0.07 -20.90 -9.07
CA ARG A 282 0.29 -20.67 -10.48
C ARG A 282 -0.70 -21.31 -11.45
N ASP A 283 -1.03 -22.58 -11.27
CA ASP A 283 -1.95 -23.27 -12.20
C ASP A 283 -3.34 -22.64 -12.20
N ALA A 284 -3.86 -22.30 -11.01
CA ALA A 284 -5.14 -21.62 -10.90
C ALA A 284 -5.10 -20.21 -11.54
N LEU A 285 -3.98 -19.49 -11.38
CA LEU A 285 -3.80 -18.17 -11.97
C LEU A 285 -3.70 -18.21 -13.50
N ILE A 286 -3.06 -19.23 -14.07
CA ILE A 286 -3.04 -19.46 -15.51
C ILE A 286 -4.47 -19.61 -16.03
N GLU A 287 -5.27 -20.46 -15.38
CA GLU A 287 -6.67 -20.69 -15.75
C GLU A 287 -7.51 -19.41 -15.63
N ARG A 288 -7.38 -18.71 -14.50
CA ARG A 288 -8.12 -17.47 -14.26
C ARG A 288 -7.74 -16.35 -15.24
N SER A 289 -6.47 -16.25 -15.62
CA SER A 289 -6.03 -15.25 -16.61
C SER A 289 -6.54 -15.55 -18.01
N ALA A 290 -6.72 -16.83 -18.34
CA ALA A 290 -7.26 -17.26 -19.64
C ALA A 290 -8.78 -17.05 -19.73
N HIS A 291 -9.50 -17.08 -18.61
CA HIS A 291 -10.95 -16.97 -18.54
C HIS A 291 -11.40 -15.89 -17.55
N PRO A 292 -11.06 -14.61 -17.78
CA PRO A 292 -11.40 -13.54 -16.86
C PRO A 292 -12.92 -13.34 -16.80
N GLN A 293 -13.45 -13.27 -15.57
CA GLN A 293 -14.87 -13.06 -15.32
C GLN A 293 -15.16 -11.62 -14.88
N ARG A 294 -14.25 -11.03 -14.13
CA ARG A 294 -14.38 -9.69 -13.55
C ARG A 294 -13.08 -8.92 -13.67
N LYS A 295 -13.21 -7.62 -13.62
CA LYS A 295 -12.08 -6.68 -13.76
C LYS A 295 -12.30 -5.48 -12.87
N LEU A 296 -11.23 -4.95 -12.29
CA LEU A 296 -11.27 -3.67 -11.59
C LEU A 296 -11.37 -2.53 -12.60
N VAL A 297 -12.35 -1.68 -12.42
CA VAL A 297 -12.55 -0.45 -13.22
C VAL A 297 -12.77 0.74 -12.30
N GLY A 298 -12.64 1.94 -12.85
CA GLY A 298 -13.06 3.18 -12.22
C GLY A 298 -14.49 3.52 -12.58
N LEU A 299 -15.17 4.28 -11.71
CA LEU A 299 -16.45 4.90 -11.97
C LEU A 299 -16.37 6.40 -11.69
N GLN A 300 -16.91 7.20 -12.59
CA GLN A 300 -17.17 8.63 -12.36
C GLN A 300 -18.68 8.80 -12.21
N LEU A 301 -19.12 9.25 -11.04
CA LEU A 301 -20.53 9.49 -10.76
C LEU A 301 -20.94 10.88 -11.24
N ASP A 302 -22.15 11.00 -11.79
CA ASP A 302 -22.63 12.25 -12.39
C ASP A 302 -23.04 13.30 -11.36
N GLY A 303 -23.49 12.89 -10.19
CA GLY A 303 -24.07 13.78 -9.20
C GLY A 303 -23.14 14.11 -8.03
N ASN A 304 -23.73 14.71 -7.00
CA ASN A 304 -23.04 15.14 -5.79
C ASN A 304 -23.06 14.09 -4.68
N GLU A 305 -23.71 12.95 -4.89
CA GLU A 305 -23.82 11.88 -3.91
C GLU A 305 -22.72 10.85 -4.15
N MET A 306 -22.06 10.44 -3.07
CA MET A 306 -20.98 9.44 -3.11
C MET A 306 -21.56 8.03 -3.15
N ALA A 307 -20.86 7.15 -3.87
CA ALA A 307 -21.00 5.70 -3.68
C ALA A 307 -20.36 5.28 -2.37
N ALA A 308 -20.63 4.05 -1.96
CA ALA A 308 -20.03 3.45 -0.77
C ALA A 308 -19.58 2.01 -1.08
N HIS A 309 -18.61 1.54 -0.31
CA HIS A 309 -18.18 0.13 -0.36
C HIS A 309 -19.38 -0.81 -0.25
N GLY A 310 -19.47 -1.76 -1.16
CA GLY A 310 -20.54 -2.76 -1.19
C GLY A 310 -21.76 -2.38 -2.02
N ASP A 311 -21.90 -1.12 -2.45
CA ASP A 311 -22.99 -0.73 -3.35
C ASP A 311 -22.93 -1.54 -4.65
N GLY A 312 -24.09 -2.06 -5.10
CA GLY A 312 -24.19 -2.77 -6.37
C GLY A 312 -24.07 -1.84 -7.56
N VAL A 313 -23.58 -2.34 -8.67
CA VAL A 313 -23.53 -1.61 -9.94
C VAL A 313 -24.40 -2.37 -10.96
N PHE A 314 -25.25 -1.62 -11.66
CA PHE A 314 -26.33 -2.18 -12.48
C PHE A 314 -26.31 -1.64 -13.91
N VAL A 315 -26.71 -2.50 -14.83
CA VAL A 315 -27.17 -2.12 -16.16
C VAL A 315 -28.63 -2.60 -16.26
N GLY A 316 -29.57 -1.65 -16.23
CA GLY A 316 -31.00 -1.97 -16.08
C GLY A 316 -31.25 -2.67 -14.74
N HIS A 317 -31.84 -3.86 -14.79
CA HIS A 317 -32.14 -4.66 -13.59
C HIS A 317 -30.99 -5.63 -13.22
N ALA A 318 -30.01 -5.81 -14.10
CA ALA A 318 -28.93 -6.75 -13.89
C ALA A 318 -27.81 -6.12 -13.07
N GLN A 319 -27.46 -6.77 -11.96
CA GLN A 319 -26.26 -6.39 -11.23
C GLN A 319 -25.02 -6.91 -11.95
N VAL A 320 -24.16 -6.01 -12.34
CA VAL A 320 -22.94 -6.30 -13.14
C VAL A 320 -21.64 -6.02 -12.40
N GLY A 321 -21.73 -5.44 -11.21
CA GLY A 321 -20.54 -5.14 -10.42
C GLY A 321 -20.85 -4.76 -8.98
N VAL A 322 -19.77 -4.50 -8.23
CA VAL A 322 -19.82 -4.06 -6.83
C VAL A 322 -18.76 -2.98 -6.62
N VAL A 323 -19.17 -1.89 -5.98
CA VAL A 323 -18.25 -0.81 -5.55
C VAL A 323 -17.33 -1.35 -4.46
N THR A 324 -16.04 -1.26 -4.68
CA THR A 324 -15.04 -1.70 -3.70
C THR A 324 -14.56 -0.56 -2.81
N SER A 325 -14.37 0.63 -3.37
CA SER A 325 -13.98 1.84 -2.65
C SER A 325 -14.57 3.07 -3.34
N ALA A 326 -14.83 4.12 -2.57
CA ALA A 326 -15.35 5.36 -3.12
C ALA A 326 -14.86 6.55 -2.33
N THR A 327 -14.72 7.69 -3.02
CA THR A 327 -14.31 8.93 -2.42
C THR A 327 -14.78 10.12 -3.29
N ARG A 328 -14.74 11.30 -2.71
CA ARG A 328 -14.83 12.55 -3.48
C ARG A 328 -13.41 13.09 -3.68
N SER A 329 -13.01 13.26 -4.93
CA SER A 329 -11.69 13.82 -5.26
C SER A 329 -11.69 15.34 -4.96
N PRO A 330 -10.87 15.82 -4.01
CA PRO A 330 -10.74 17.26 -3.79
C PRO A 330 -10.13 18.00 -4.99
N LEU A 331 -9.33 17.29 -5.80
CA LEU A 331 -8.68 17.86 -6.97
C LEU A 331 -9.68 18.24 -8.06
N THR A 332 -10.64 17.35 -8.34
CA THR A 332 -11.61 17.53 -9.44
C THR A 332 -13.02 17.89 -8.96
N GLY A 333 -13.31 17.70 -7.68
CA GLY A 333 -14.65 17.85 -7.11
C GLY A 333 -15.61 16.70 -7.51
N GLN A 334 -15.13 15.69 -8.22
CA GLN A 334 -15.94 14.56 -8.69
C GLN A 334 -16.01 13.45 -7.66
N ASN A 335 -17.17 12.79 -7.61
CA ASN A 335 -17.33 11.53 -6.89
C ASN A 335 -16.82 10.40 -7.77
N ILE A 336 -15.88 9.63 -7.26
CA ILE A 336 -15.21 8.54 -7.96
C ILE A 336 -15.30 7.26 -7.13
N ALA A 337 -15.20 6.13 -7.81
CA ALA A 337 -15.21 4.83 -7.16
C ALA A 337 -14.32 3.83 -7.91
N LEU A 338 -13.80 2.85 -7.18
CA LEU A 338 -13.26 1.62 -7.74
C LEU A 338 -14.36 0.57 -7.69
N CYS A 339 -14.47 -0.24 -8.74
CA CYS A 339 -15.53 -1.21 -8.90
C CYS A 339 -15.00 -2.50 -9.49
N ARG A 340 -15.39 -3.63 -8.90
CA ARG A 340 -15.20 -4.95 -9.50
C ARG A 340 -16.36 -5.21 -10.44
N MET A 341 -16.07 -5.18 -11.74
CA MET A 341 -17.07 -5.22 -12.81
C MET A 341 -16.98 -6.51 -13.61
N ALA A 342 -18.12 -7.08 -14.00
CA ALA A 342 -18.16 -8.14 -15.00
C ALA A 342 -17.47 -7.66 -16.29
N VAL A 343 -16.59 -8.49 -16.87
CA VAL A 343 -15.76 -8.09 -18.02
C VAL A 343 -16.58 -7.64 -19.23
N LEU A 344 -17.79 -8.17 -19.40
CA LEU A 344 -18.71 -7.79 -20.50
C LEU A 344 -19.18 -6.35 -20.41
N HIS A 345 -19.06 -5.72 -19.25
CA HIS A 345 -19.53 -4.34 -19.00
C HIS A 345 -18.39 -3.41 -18.57
N ALA A 346 -17.13 -3.85 -18.71
CA ALA A 346 -15.95 -3.15 -18.17
C ALA A 346 -15.33 -2.14 -19.15
N ALA A 347 -15.88 -1.98 -20.35
CA ALA A 347 -15.33 -1.04 -21.33
C ALA A 347 -15.52 0.41 -20.88
N ALA A 348 -14.46 1.23 -21.04
CA ALA A 348 -14.52 2.65 -20.73
C ALA A 348 -15.65 3.33 -21.53
N GLY A 349 -16.39 4.23 -20.89
CA GLY A 349 -17.54 4.90 -21.48
C GLY A 349 -18.87 4.19 -21.27
N THR A 350 -18.88 2.96 -20.75
CA THR A 350 -20.11 2.24 -20.43
C THR A 350 -20.89 3.00 -19.36
N ARG A 351 -22.20 3.21 -19.62
CA ARG A 351 -23.09 3.85 -18.64
C ARG A 351 -23.68 2.80 -17.71
N VAL A 352 -23.60 3.08 -16.44
CA VAL A 352 -24.12 2.20 -15.38
C VAL A 352 -24.81 3.01 -14.30
N GLU A 353 -25.45 2.32 -13.36
CA GLU A 353 -26.05 2.94 -12.20
C GLU A 353 -25.55 2.26 -10.92
N VAL A 354 -25.16 3.07 -9.94
CA VAL A 354 -24.79 2.60 -8.60
C VAL A 354 -26.06 2.53 -7.76
N GLY A 355 -26.40 1.35 -7.26
CA GLY A 355 -27.56 1.14 -6.37
C GLY A 355 -27.15 1.27 -4.92
N LYS A 356 -27.65 2.28 -4.25
CA LYS A 356 -27.33 2.54 -2.85
C LYS A 356 -27.91 1.49 -1.92
N LEU A 357 -27.11 1.02 -0.96
CA LEU A 357 -27.53 0.11 0.11
C LEU A 357 -28.13 0.86 1.33
N ASP A 358 -28.74 1.99 1.10
CA ASP A 358 -29.30 2.87 2.16
C ASP A 358 -30.76 2.61 2.48
N GLY A 359 -31.36 1.58 1.90
CA GLY A 359 -32.77 1.22 2.08
C GLY A 359 -33.75 2.04 1.23
N HIS A 360 -33.28 3.05 0.51
CA HIS A 360 -34.12 3.89 -0.35
C HIS A 360 -34.09 3.47 -1.83
N GLN A 361 -33.35 2.42 -2.18
CA GLN A 361 -33.19 1.90 -3.56
C GLN A 361 -32.77 2.97 -4.57
N LYS A 362 -32.03 3.96 -4.12
CA LYS A 362 -31.56 5.07 -4.95
C LYS A 362 -30.55 4.58 -5.98
N ARG A 363 -30.66 5.09 -7.19
CA ARG A 363 -29.74 4.81 -8.30
C ARG A 363 -28.96 6.05 -8.68
N LEU A 364 -27.63 5.95 -8.71
CA LEU A 364 -26.74 7.04 -9.07
C LEU A 364 -26.11 6.75 -10.44
N PRO A 365 -26.37 7.59 -11.46
CA PRO A 365 -25.75 7.41 -12.77
C PRO A 365 -24.23 7.55 -12.71
N ALA A 366 -23.52 6.70 -13.44
CA ALA A 366 -22.06 6.71 -13.50
C ALA A 366 -21.56 6.23 -14.86
N THR A 367 -20.30 6.54 -15.14
CA THR A 367 -19.60 6.12 -16.35
C THR A 367 -18.36 5.32 -15.97
N VAL A 368 -18.17 4.18 -16.62
CA VAL A 368 -16.97 3.35 -16.45
C VAL A 368 -15.76 4.05 -17.05
N CYS A 369 -14.65 4.03 -16.33
CA CYS A 369 -13.36 4.57 -16.77
C CYS A 369 -12.21 3.67 -16.28
N ALA A 370 -10.97 4.02 -16.63
CA ALA A 370 -9.81 3.35 -16.08
C ALA A 370 -9.74 3.53 -14.54
N PRO A 371 -9.17 2.55 -13.82
CA PRO A 371 -9.16 2.58 -12.34
C PRO A 371 -8.10 3.52 -11.74
N ILE A 372 -7.44 4.33 -12.54
CA ILE A 372 -6.47 5.33 -12.09
C ILE A 372 -6.98 6.71 -12.49
N PHE A 373 -7.32 7.53 -11.52
CA PHE A 373 -7.91 8.86 -11.71
C PHE A 373 -6.87 9.99 -11.69
N TYR A 374 -5.70 9.70 -11.13
CA TYR A 374 -4.63 10.67 -10.91
C TYR A 374 -3.31 10.10 -11.37
N ASP A 375 -2.60 10.84 -12.22
CA ASP A 375 -1.28 10.52 -12.75
C ASP A 375 -1.18 9.07 -13.29
N PRO A 376 -1.99 8.71 -14.30
CA PRO A 376 -2.02 7.33 -14.80
C PRO A 376 -0.67 6.85 -15.35
N ASP A 377 0.19 7.74 -15.80
CA ASP A 377 1.53 7.43 -16.32
C ASP A 377 2.57 7.26 -15.20
N LYS A 378 2.18 7.47 -13.94
CA LYS A 378 3.05 7.37 -12.76
C LYS A 378 4.29 8.27 -12.86
N SER A 379 4.13 9.45 -13.44
CA SER A 379 5.22 10.42 -13.60
C SER A 379 5.67 11.01 -12.25
N ARG A 380 4.74 11.16 -11.31
CA ARG A 380 5.01 11.77 -10.01
C ARG A 380 5.82 10.86 -9.10
N VAL A 381 5.48 9.59 -8.99
CA VAL A 381 6.25 8.63 -8.17
C VAL A 381 7.66 8.39 -8.72
N ARG A 382 7.84 8.61 -10.01
CA ARG A 382 9.13 8.41 -10.71
C ARG A 382 9.95 9.70 -10.83
N ALA A 383 9.43 10.82 -10.40
CA ALA A 383 10.06 12.14 -10.56
C ALA A 383 11.46 12.26 -9.93
#